data_05dc9b15ef1396af0ef1cb0d586654ae
#
_entry.id   05dc9b15ef1396af0ef1cb0d586654ae
#
_cell.length_a   1.000
_cell.length_b   1.000
_cell.length_c   1.000
_cell.angle_alpha   90.00
_cell.angle_beta   90.00
_cell.angle_gamma   90.00
#
_symmetry.space_group_name_H-M   'P 1'
#
loop_
_entity.id
_entity.type
_entity.pdbx_description
1 polymer ?
#
loop_
_entity_poly.entity_id
_entity_poly.type
_entity_poly.pdbx_seq_one_letter_code
_entity_poly.pdbx_strand_id
1 'polypeptide(L)'
;HECKYHHRERNDSFTYSKNPNGLAQINYAYLSLKKLIEDAGYKDRLYGALCEHTSKNMIEAYNSLFDTRELYLPQYVFRSTEIEFGASVLLYGAGKVGKEYYYQLKAENKYNVIGIVDRNAGKIESDFKVLDLNDVRQMKFDYVIIAVAQEEMAEQIKFELEKLNVPKRKMIWEKPITVFEYFR
;
A
#
# COMPACT_ATOMS: atom_id res chain seq x y z
N HIS A 1 -2.18 35.28 -12.46
CA HIS A 1 -1.28 34.55 -13.33
C HIS A 1 -1.36 33.07 -12.97
N GLU A 2 -2.13 32.28 -13.75
CA GLU A 2 -2.12 30.82 -13.67
C GLU A 2 -0.81 30.33 -14.30
N CYS A 3 0.04 29.77 -13.47
CA CYS A 3 1.23 29.09 -13.94
C CYS A 3 0.81 27.71 -14.49
N LYS A 4 0.59 27.63 -15.79
CA LYS A 4 0.31 26.34 -16.46
C LYS A 4 1.64 25.61 -16.64
N TYR A 5 1.89 24.66 -15.74
CA TYR A 5 3.02 23.74 -15.88
C TYR A 5 2.63 22.67 -16.92
N HIS A 6 3.21 22.73 -18.12
CA HIS A 6 3.08 21.68 -19.12
C HIS A 6 4.15 20.63 -18.88
N HIS A 7 3.74 19.49 -18.32
CA HIS A 7 4.60 18.32 -18.23
C HIS A 7 4.85 17.80 -19.66
N ARG A 8 6.08 17.92 -20.13
CA ARG A 8 6.48 17.38 -21.42
C ARG A 8 6.97 15.95 -21.21
N GLU A 9 6.16 14.97 -21.60
CA GLU A 9 6.61 13.59 -21.63
C GLU A 9 7.66 13.42 -22.74
N ARG A 10 8.86 13.04 -22.34
CA ARG A 10 9.93 12.65 -23.27
C ARG A 10 10.23 11.18 -23.05
N ASN A 11 10.45 10.43 -24.13
CA ASN A 11 10.82 9.01 -24.06
C ASN A 11 12.19 8.77 -23.36
N ASP A 12 12.99 9.82 -23.19
CA ASP A 12 14.25 9.88 -22.45
C ASP A 12 14.11 10.50 -21.06
N SER A 13 12.86 10.75 -20.62
CA SER A 13 12.58 11.23 -19.26
C SER A 13 13.11 10.23 -18.24
N PHE A 14 13.71 10.75 -17.17
CA PHE A 14 14.18 9.99 -16.01
C PHE A 14 13.17 8.97 -15.49
N THR A 15 11.89 9.27 -15.59
CA THR A 15 10.77 8.42 -15.15
C THR A 15 10.54 7.19 -16.05
N TYR A 16 11.01 7.24 -17.31
CA TYR A 16 10.75 6.19 -18.31
C TYR A 16 12.02 5.49 -18.82
N SER A 17 13.21 5.96 -18.45
CA SER A 17 14.45 5.31 -18.87
C SER A 17 14.83 4.19 -17.90
N LYS A 18 15.15 3.01 -18.41
CA LYS A 18 15.80 1.91 -17.67
C LYS A 18 17.25 2.36 -17.28
N ASN A 19 17.36 3.44 -16.51
CA ASN A 19 18.64 4.02 -16.11
C ASN A 19 19.02 3.54 -14.71
N PRO A 20 20.09 2.74 -14.56
CA PRO A 20 20.54 2.27 -13.25
C PRO A 20 20.94 3.41 -12.29
N ASN A 21 21.32 4.58 -12.83
CA ASN A 21 21.62 5.76 -12.01
C ASN A 21 20.36 6.43 -11.42
N GLY A 22 19.16 6.04 -11.89
CA GLY A 22 17.90 6.62 -11.44
C GLY A 22 17.68 6.50 -9.96
N LEU A 23 17.93 5.33 -9.38
CA LEU A 23 17.80 5.10 -7.93
C LEU A 23 18.76 5.99 -7.13
N ALA A 24 20.01 6.15 -7.60
CA ALA A 24 21.00 7.01 -6.96
C ALA A 24 20.57 8.49 -6.98
N GLN A 25 20.00 8.94 -8.10
CA GLN A 25 19.53 10.33 -8.25
C GLN A 25 18.30 10.61 -7.37
N ILE A 26 17.36 9.65 -7.25
CA ILE A 26 16.21 9.75 -6.35
C ILE A 26 16.70 9.86 -4.90
N ASN A 27 17.65 9.03 -4.50
CA ASN A 27 18.22 9.07 -3.17
C ASN A 27 18.94 10.40 -2.88
N TYR A 28 19.70 10.90 -3.83
CA TYR A 28 20.36 12.20 -3.70
C TYR A 28 19.35 13.35 -3.56
N ALA A 29 18.29 13.35 -4.36
CA ALA A 29 17.22 14.34 -4.27
C ALA A 29 16.51 14.27 -2.91
N TYR A 30 16.24 13.06 -2.42
CA TYR A 30 15.67 12.85 -1.09
C TYR A 30 16.54 13.45 0.01
N LEU A 31 17.84 13.15 0.03
CA LEU A 31 18.75 13.64 1.06
C LEU A 31 18.86 15.18 1.02
N SER A 32 18.87 15.76 -0.16
CA SER A 32 18.91 17.22 -0.35
C SER A 32 17.63 17.89 0.16
N LEU A 33 16.45 17.34 -0.18
CA LEU A 33 15.17 17.86 0.29
C LEU A 33 14.97 17.65 1.79
N LYS A 34 15.41 16.50 2.32
CA LYS A 34 15.40 16.22 3.76
C LYS A 34 16.15 17.30 4.53
N LYS A 35 17.38 17.61 4.10
CA LYS A 35 18.20 18.66 4.72
C LYS A 35 17.51 20.02 4.66
N LEU A 36 16.96 20.41 3.51
CA LEU A 36 16.23 21.67 3.37
C LEU A 36 15.02 21.78 4.30
N ILE A 37 14.26 20.70 4.45
CA ILE A 37 13.09 20.61 5.34
C ILE A 37 13.53 20.74 6.80
N GLU A 38 14.62 20.08 7.20
CA GLU A 38 15.19 20.14 8.54
C GLU A 38 15.73 21.55 8.84
N ASP A 39 16.51 22.13 7.95
CA ASP A 39 17.09 23.47 8.10
C ASP A 39 16.01 24.57 8.17
N ALA A 40 14.87 24.37 7.46
CA ALA A 40 13.73 25.29 7.49
C ALA A 40 12.76 25.06 8.67
N GLY A 41 12.97 24.05 9.51
CA GLY A 41 12.12 23.76 10.65
C GLY A 41 10.77 23.13 10.32
N TYR A 42 10.59 22.57 9.12
CA TYR A 42 9.31 21.96 8.67
C TYR A 42 9.29 20.44 8.79
N LYS A 43 10.17 19.83 9.57
CA LYS A 43 10.31 18.38 9.70
C LYS A 43 8.98 17.69 9.98
N ASP A 44 8.25 18.12 11.02
CA ASP A 44 7.00 17.47 11.45
C ASP A 44 5.88 17.58 10.40
N ARG A 45 5.93 18.60 9.57
CA ARG A 45 4.88 18.90 8.60
C ARG A 45 5.10 18.26 7.23
N LEU A 46 6.34 18.22 6.75
CA LEU A 46 6.64 17.85 5.35
C LEU A 46 7.37 16.52 5.21
N TYR A 47 7.91 15.99 6.30
CA TYR A 47 8.76 14.81 6.22
C TYR A 47 7.99 13.54 5.80
N GLY A 48 6.77 13.34 6.29
CA GLY A 48 5.91 12.23 5.86
C GLY A 48 5.63 12.27 4.36
N ALA A 49 5.26 13.44 3.84
CA ALA A 49 5.01 13.63 2.41
C ALA A 49 6.26 13.39 1.55
N LEU A 50 7.43 13.83 2.03
CA LEU A 50 8.70 13.56 1.34
C LEU A 50 9.00 12.06 1.29
N CYS A 51 8.82 11.34 2.39
CA CYS A 51 9.05 9.90 2.46
C CYS A 51 8.10 9.14 1.52
N GLU A 52 6.82 9.49 1.51
CA GLU A 52 5.82 8.87 0.65
C GLU A 52 6.15 9.10 -0.84
N HIS A 53 6.43 10.34 -1.22
CA HIS A 53 6.79 10.68 -2.60
C HIS A 53 8.08 9.97 -3.05
N THR A 54 9.09 9.94 -2.20
CA THR A 54 10.37 9.27 -2.51
C THR A 54 10.19 7.77 -2.64
N SER A 55 9.43 7.14 -1.74
CA SER A 55 9.14 5.70 -1.81
C SER A 55 8.46 5.33 -3.13
N LYS A 56 7.47 6.12 -3.54
CA LYS A 56 6.78 5.91 -4.81
C LYS A 56 7.76 5.96 -5.99
N ASN A 57 8.57 7.00 -6.07
CA ASN A 57 9.53 7.17 -7.16
C ASN A 57 10.60 6.07 -7.18
N MET A 58 11.09 5.64 -6.01
CA MET A 58 12.06 4.56 -5.90
C MET A 58 11.47 3.22 -6.36
N ILE A 59 10.23 2.92 -5.98
CA ILE A 59 9.54 1.70 -6.38
C ILE A 59 9.29 1.69 -7.89
N GLU A 60 8.84 2.78 -8.46
CA GLU A 60 8.63 2.92 -9.91
C GLU A 60 9.94 2.74 -10.68
N ALA A 61 11.02 3.39 -10.23
CA ALA A 61 12.33 3.25 -10.85
C ALA A 61 12.89 1.82 -10.72
N TYR A 62 12.76 1.21 -9.56
CA TYR A 62 13.17 -0.18 -9.34
C TYR A 62 12.42 -1.14 -10.26
N ASN A 63 11.09 -1.05 -10.28
CA ASN A 63 10.26 -1.93 -11.10
C ASN A 63 10.50 -1.74 -12.60
N SER A 64 10.88 -0.52 -13.05
CA SER A 64 11.25 -0.26 -14.44
C SER A 64 12.57 -0.91 -14.87
N LEU A 65 13.50 -1.09 -13.92
CA LEU A 65 14.78 -1.73 -14.19
C LEU A 65 14.65 -3.23 -14.39
N PHE A 66 13.79 -3.86 -13.63
CA PHE A 66 13.72 -5.31 -13.52
C PHE A 66 12.54 -5.93 -14.28
N ASP A 67 11.88 -5.33 -15.16
CA ASP A 67 10.88 -5.84 -16.12
C ASP A 67 10.24 -7.24 -15.79
N THR A 68 10.28 -7.64 -14.52
CA THR A 68 9.79 -8.92 -14.03
C THR A 68 8.84 -8.71 -12.86
N ARG A 69 7.64 -9.28 -12.97
CA ARG A 69 6.63 -9.24 -11.88
C ARG A 69 7.12 -9.92 -10.60
N GLU A 70 8.08 -10.82 -10.71
CA GLU A 70 8.66 -11.56 -9.59
C GLU A 70 9.49 -10.68 -8.64
N LEU A 71 10.00 -9.55 -9.14
CA LEU A 71 10.81 -8.59 -8.38
C LEU A 71 10.04 -7.32 -8.04
N TYR A 72 8.71 -7.35 -8.12
CA TYR A 72 7.89 -6.19 -7.79
C TYR A 72 8.07 -5.78 -6.33
N LEU A 73 8.57 -4.56 -6.11
CA LEU A 73 8.70 -3.98 -4.79
C LEU A 73 7.39 -3.27 -4.40
N PRO A 74 6.72 -3.67 -3.33
CA PRO A 74 5.48 -3.05 -2.91
C PRO A 74 5.72 -1.63 -2.36
N GLN A 75 4.76 -0.74 -2.53
CA GLN A 75 4.79 0.58 -1.90
C GLN A 75 4.47 0.48 -0.40
N TYR A 76 3.50 -0.35 -0.03
CA TYR A 76 3.07 -0.54 1.34
C TYR A 76 3.52 -1.89 1.86
N VAL A 77 4.02 -1.91 3.10
CA VAL A 77 4.45 -3.13 3.76
C VAL A 77 3.36 -3.59 4.73
N PHE A 78 2.93 -4.85 4.57
CA PHE A 78 2.07 -5.49 5.55
C PHE A 78 2.88 -5.77 6.83
N ARG A 79 2.34 -5.34 7.95
CA ARG A 79 2.92 -5.58 9.27
C ARG A 79 1.77 -5.82 10.23
N SER A 80 1.77 -6.97 10.89
CA SER A 80 0.94 -7.18 12.07
C SER A 80 1.59 -8.17 13.00
N THR A 81 1.63 -7.81 14.26
CA THR A 81 2.10 -8.67 15.37
C THR A 81 0.95 -9.38 16.08
N GLU A 82 -0.29 -9.02 15.73
CA GLU A 82 -1.51 -9.50 16.42
C GLU A 82 -2.11 -10.77 15.79
N ILE A 83 -1.62 -11.17 14.60
CA ILE A 83 -2.16 -12.31 13.87
C ILE A 83 -1.34 -13.57 14.17
N GLU A 84 -2.00 -14.59 14.67
CA GLU A 84 -1.37 -15.87 14.97
C GLU A 84 -0.95 -16.59 13.68
N PHE A 85 0.17 -17.33 13.74
CA PHE A 85 0.64 -18.16 12.65
C PHE A 85 -0.40 -19.21 12.25
N GLY A 86 -0.66 -19.34 10.95
CA GLY A 86 -1.65 -20.28 10.42
C GLY A 86 -3.10 -19.78 10.46
N ALA A 87 -3.35 -18.59 11.02
CA ALA A 87 -4.70 -18.02 11.06
C ALA A 87 -5.29 -17.83 9.66
N SER A 88 -6.59 -18.00 9.55
CA SER A 88 -7.36 -17.72 8.34
C SER A 88 -7.71 -16.24 8.30
N VAL A 89 -7.21 -15.52 7.29
CA VAL A 89 -7.35 -14.08 7.16
C VAL A 89 -8.15 -13.69 5.92
N LEU A 90 -9.05 -12.73 6.09
CA LEU A 90 -9.79 -12.06 5.04
C LEU A 90 -9.26 -10.64 4.91
N LEU A 91 -8.99 -10.17 3.70
CA LEU A 91 -8.66 -8.76 3.46
C LEU A 91 -9.93 -7.98 3.13
N TYR A 92 -10.08 -6.78 3.67
CA TYR A 92 -11.11 -5.84 3.25
C TYR A 92 -10.46 -4.63 2.58
N GLY A 93 -10.86 -4.37 1.34
CA GLY A 93 -10.34 -3.32 0.47
C GLY A 93 -9.44 -3.89 -0.63
N ALA A 94 -9.90 -3.82 -1.88
CA ALA A 94 -9.16 -4.30 -3.06
C ALA A 94 -8.46 -3.16 -3.82
N GLY A 95 -8.26 -2.02 -3.17
CA GLY A 95 -7.44 -0.92 -3.65
C GLY A 95 -5.94 -1.24 -3.61
N LYS A 96 -5.11 -0.22 -3.80
CA LYS A 96 -3.64 -0.39 -3.86
C LYS A 96 -3.07 -1.08 -2.61
N VAL A 97 -3.43 -0.62 -1.41
CA VAL A 97 -2.97 -1.22 -0.15
C VAL A 97 -3.36 -2.69 -0.07
N GLY A 98 -4.62 -3.01 -0.34
CA GLY A 98 -5.11 -4.38 -0.24
C GLY A 98 -4.49 -5.33 -1.27
N LYS A 99 -4.28 -4.89 -2.51
CA LYS A 99 -3.57 -5.67 -3.51
C LYS A 99 -2.15 -6.01 -3.08
N GLU A 100 -1.41 -5.01 -2.58
CA GLU A 100 -0.04 -5.20 -2.12
C GLU A 100 0.04 -6.11 -0.89
N TYR A 101 -0.87 -5.96 0.07
CA TYR A 101 -0.98 -6.85 1.23
C TYR A 101 -1.31 -8.28 0.82
N TYR A 102 -2.22 -8.45 -0.14
CA TYR A 102 -2.58 -9.79 -0.63
C TYR A 102 -1.38 -10.55 -1.17
N TYR A 103 -0.57 -9.90 -2.02
CA TYR A 103 0.63 -10.55 -2.57
C TYR A 103 1.67 -10.86 -1.51
N GLN A 104 1.89 -9.96 -0.56
CA GLN A 104 2.83 -10.19 0.55
C GLN A 104 2.38 -11.36 1.43
N LEU A 105 1.14 -11.38 1.85
CA LEU A 105 0.57 -12.47 2.66
C LEU A 105 0.63 -13.82 1.95
N LYS A 106 0.40 -13.83 0.64
CA LYS A 106 0.52 -15.05 -0.18
C LYS A 106 1.98 -15.50 -0.30
N ALA A 107 2.92 -14.58 -0.50
CA ALA A 107 4.34 -14.89 -0.62
C ALA A 107 4.94 -15.38 0.70
N GLU A 108 4.54 -14.79 1.83
CA GLU A 108 5.03 -15.20 3.15
C GLU A 108 4.55 -16.58 3.58
N ASN A 109 3.39 -17.03 3.09
CA ASN A 109 2.78 -18.33 3.41
C ASN A 109 2.63 -18.60 4.93
N LYS A 110 2.53 -17.54 5.73
CA LYS A 110 2.34 -17.61 7.19
C LYS A 110 0.88 -17.75 7.57
N TYR A 111 -0.02 -17.27 6.70
CA TYR A 111 -1.45 -17.16 6.94
C TYR A 111 -2.23 -17.84 5.82
N ASN A 112 -3.41 -18.34 6.16
CA ASN A 112 -4.35 -18.84 5.18
C ASN A 112 -5.20 -17.69 4.65
N VAL A 113 -4.78 -17.04 3.55
CA VAL A 113 -5.53 -15.93 2.93
C VAL A 113 -6.74 -16.48 2.20
N ILE A 114 -7.94 -16.25 2.75
CA ILE A 114 -9.21 -16.72 2.20
C ILE A 114 -9.60 -15.94 0.94
N GLY A 115 -9.37 -14.62 0.94
CA GLY A 115 -9.70 -13.77 -0.19
C GLY A 115 -9.63 -12.29 0.16
N ILE A 116 -10.04 -11.48 -0.81
CA ILE A 116 -10.26 -10.05 -0.64
C ILE A 116 -11.73 -9.75 -0.86
N VAL A 117 -12.31 -8.92 -0.02
CA VAL A 117 -13.67 -8.37 -0.19
C VAL A 117 -13.58 -6.87 -0.44
N ASP A 118 -14.51 -6.36 -1.25
CA ASP A 118 -14.65 -4.92 -1.49
C ASP A 118 -16.11 -4.58 -1.79
N ARG A 119 -16.55 -3.38 -1.39
CA ARG A 119 -17.88 -2.87 -1.72
C ARG A 119 -18.14 -2.74 -3.22
N ASN A 120 -17.06 -2.53 -3.98
CA ASN A 120 -17.09 -2.36 -5.42
C ASN A 120 -16.59 -3.59 -6.19
N ALA A 121 -16.70 -4.78 -5.62
CA ALA A 121 -16.14 -6.03 -6.16
C ALA A 121 -16.40 -6.19 -7.66
N GLY A 122 -17.61 -5.91 -8.14
CA GLY A 122 -17.97 -6.04 -9.56
C GLY A 122 -17.34 -5.00 -10.50
N LYS A 123 -16.62 -4.00 -9.99
CA LYS A 123 -15.97 -2.93 -10.76
C LYS A 123 -14.45 -2.98 -10.70
N ILE A 124 -13.89 -3.90 -9.92
CA ILE A 124 -12.46 -3.99 -9.69
C ILE A 124 -11.84 -5.02 -10.61
N GLU A 125 -10.97 -4.56 -11.50
CA GLU A 125 -10.12 -5.42 -12.30
C GLU A 125 -8.92 -5.89 -11.47
N SER A 126 -8.77 -7.20 -11.34
CA SER A 126 -7.66 -7.84 -10.65
C SER A 126 -7.41 -9.24 -11.20
N ASP A 127 -6.19 -9.73 -11.01
CA ASP A 127 -5.78 -11.09 -11.35
C ASP A 127 -6.18 -12.12 -10.25
N PHE A 128 -6.87 -11.67 -9.21
CA PHE A 128 -7.49 -12.49 -8.18
C PHE A 128 -8.97 -12.15 -8.02
N LYS A 129 -9.74 -13.11 -7.51
CA LYS A 129 -11.18 -12.91 -7.30
C LYS A 129 -11.40 -11.94 -6.12
N VAL A 130 -12.07 -10.83 -6.40
CA VAL A 130 -12.62 -9.93 -5.38
C VAL A 130 -14.03 -10.37 -5.06
N LEU A 131 -14.31 -10.56 -3.78
CA LEU A 131 -15.58 -11.07 -3.26
C LEU A 131 -16.48 -9.90 -2.86
N ASP A 132 -17.79 -10.10 -2.93
CA ASP A 132 -18.76 -9.12 -2.45
C ASP A 132 -18.81 -9.08 -0.92
N LEU A 133 -19.10 -7.91 -0.38
CA LEU A 133 -19.21 -7.71 1.06
C LEU A 133 -20.28 -8.62 1.70
N ASN A 134 -21.35 -8.95 0.98
CA ASN A 134 -22.40 -9.81 1.48
C ASN A 134 -21.94 -11.26 1.72
N ASP A 135 -20.89 -11.70 1.02
CA ASP A 135 -20.32 -13.03 1.15
C ASP A 135 -19.66 -13.24 2.54
N VAL A 136 -19.23 -12.15 3.18
CA VAL A 136 -18.53 -12.17 4.48
C VAL A 136 -19.31 -12.94 5.55
N ARG A 137 -20.65 -12.86 5.54
CA ARG A 137 -21.51 -13.55 6.52
C ARG A 137 -21.40 -15.07 6.47
N GLN A 138 -21.05 -15.62 5.32
CA GLN A 138 -20.95 -17.07 5.08
C GLN A 138 -19.52 -17.59 5.22
N MET A 139 -18.55 -16.67 5.37
CA MET A 139 -17.14 -17.01 5.43
C MET A 139 -16.70 -17.36 6.85
N LYS A 140 -15.80 -18.32 6.96
CA LYS A 140 -15.12 -18.66 8.21
C LYS A 140 -13.71 -18.09 8.15
N PHE A 141 -13.39 -17.17 9.05
CA PHE A 141 -12.07 -16.56 9.19
C PHE A 141 -11.79 -16.24 10.66
N ASP A 142 -10.53 -16.12 10.98
CA ASP A 142 -10.07 -15.73 12.31
C ASP A 142 -9.96 -14.20 12.40
N TYR A 143 -9.43 -13.54 11.36
CA TYR A 143 -9.24 -12.09 11.31
C TYR A 143 -9.67 -11.49 9.98
N VAL A 144 -10.12 -10.23 10.05
CA VAL A 144 -10.31 -9.34 8.88
C VAL A 144 -9.26 -8.24 8.96
N ILE A 145 -8.39 -8.17 7.96
CA ILE A 145 -7.40 -7.11 7.81
C ILE A 145 -8.02 -6.00 6.95
N ILE A 146 -8.19 -4.83 7.54
CA ILE A 146 -8.74 -3.66 6.85
C ILE A 146 -7.59 -2.94 6.14
N ALA A 147 -7.54 -3.08 4.81
CA ALA A 147 -6.43 -2.66 3.97
C ALA A 147 -6.70 -1.31 3.28
N VAL A 148 -6.84 -0.25 4.06
CA VAL A 148 -7.04 1.13 3.61
C VAL A 148 -6.08 2.09 4.30
N ALA A 149 -5.70 3.17 3.60
CA ALA A 149 -4.70 4.10 4.11
C ALA A 149 -5.27 5.14 5.10
N GLN A 150 -6.56 5.46 4.99
CA GLN A 150 -7.20 6.52 5.75
C GLN A 150 -7.95 5.94 6.94
N GLU A 151 -7.73 6.51 8.13
CA GLU A 151 -8.34 6.09 9.38
C GLU A 151 -9.86 6.21 9.34
N GLU A 152 -10.37 7.32 8.80
CA GLU A 152 -11.82 7.56 8.69
C GLU A 152 -12.50 6.49 7.84
N MET A 153 -11.83 6.02 6.79
CA MET A 153 -12.32 4.93 5.96
C MET A 153 -12.28 3.59 6.70
N ALA A 154 -11.22 3.36 7.48
CA ALA A 154 -11.12 2.15 8.30
C ALA A 154 -12.23 2.07 9.33
N GLU A 155 -12.57 3.18 10.01
CA GLU A 155 -13.68 3.23 10.96
C GLU A 155 -15.04 2.98 10.30
N GLN A 156 -15.26 3.51 9.09
CA GLN A 156 -16.49 3.21 8.32
C GLN A 156 -16.58 1.72 8.01
N ILE A 157 -15.47 1.09 7.61
CA ILE A 157 -15.41 -0.34 7.29
C ILE A 157 -15.67 -1.17 8.55
N LYS A 158 -15.09 -0.82 9.69
CA LYS A 158 -15.36 -1.47 10.97
C LYS A 158 -16.86 -1.47 11.29
N PHE A 159 -17.50 -0.32 11.13
CA PHE A 159 -18.94 -0.20 11.36
C PHE A 159 -19.77 -1.06 10.38
N GLU A 160 -19.37 -1.16 9.11
CA GLU A 160 -20.04 -2.06 8.16
C GLU A 160 -19.87 -3.53 8.52
N LEU A 161 -18.68 -3.94 8.95
CA LEU A 161 -18.40 -5.30 9.40
C LEU A 161 -19.18 -5.64 10.66
N GLU A 162 -19.36 -4.72 11.60
CA GLU A 162 -20.21 -4.91 12.79
C GLU A 162 -21.69 -5.21 12.41
N LYS A 163 -22.21 -4.52 11.39
CA LYS A 163 -23.57 -4.81 10.85
C LYS A 163 -23.69 -6.21 10.23
N LEU A 164 -22.56 -6.78 9.82
CA LEU A 164 -22.48 -8.15 9.33
C LEU A 164 -22.19 -9.16 10.43
N ASN A 165 -22.25 -8.74 11.70
CA ASN A 165 -21.96 -9.51 12.90
C ASN A 165 -20.50 -10.02 13.01
N VAL A 166 -19.55 -9.31 12.41
CA VAL A 166 -18.12 -9.56 12.62
C VAL A 166 -17.71 -8.96 13.98
N PRO A 167 -17.15 -9.74 14.91
CA PRO A 167 -16.71 -9.20 16.20
C PRO A 167 -15.52 -8.24 16.06
N LYS A 168 -15.52 -7.16 16.83
CA LYS A 168 -14.41 -6.15 16.82
C LYS A 168 -13.02 -6.77 16.99
N ARG A 169 -12.90 -7.77 17.90
CA ARG A 169 -11.64 -8.49 18.16
C ARG A 169 -11.05 -9.21 16.96
N LYS A 170 -11.85 -9.42 15.91
CA LYS A 170 -11.40 -10.02 14.64
C LYS A 170 -10.97 -8.99 13.61
N MET A 171 -11.21 -7.70 13.84
CA MET A 171 -10.93 -6.62 12.90
C MET A 171 -9.58 -6.00 13.23
N ILE A 172 -8.66 -6.07 12.30
CA ILE A 172 -7.33 -5.50 12.43
C ILE A 172 -7.18 -4.38 11.41
N TRP A 173 -6.84 -3.20 11.90
CA TRP A 173 -6.39 -2.10 11.08
C TRP A 173 -5.18 -1.45 11.74
N GLU A 174 -4.11 -1.40 11.01
CA GLU A 174 -2.93 -0.62 11.32
C GLU A 174 -2.72 0.37 10.18
N LYS A 175 -2.29 1.58 10.49
CA LYS A 175 -1.98 2.56 9.45
C LYS A 175 -0.92 1.98 8.53
N PRO A 176 -1.18 1.85 7.22
CA PRO A 176 -0.21 1.33 6.28
C PRO A 176 1.07 2.17 6.29
N ILE A 177 2.20 1.52 6.36
CA ILE A 177 3.52 2.15 6.26
C ILE A 177 4.10 1.91 4.88
N THR A 178 4.84 2.88 4.38
CA THR A 178 5.55 2.71 3.12
C THR A 178 6.80 1.85 3.33
N VAL A 179 7.25 1.18 2.28
CA VAL A 179 8.51 0.41 2.32
C VAL A 179 9.68 1.29 2.77
N PHE A 180 9.66 2.57 2.44
CA PHE A 180 10.69 3.51 2.84
C PHE A 180 10.67 3.82 4.34
N GLU A 181 9.48 3.93 4.94
CA GLU A 181 9.32 4.11 6.40
C GLU A 181 9.69 2.83 7.16
N TYR A 182 9.43 1.67 6.57
CA TYR A 182 9.73 0.38 7.17
C TYR A 182 11.24 0.14 7.37
N PHE A 183 12.08 0.56 6.40
CA PHE A 183 13.53 0.39 6.44
C PHE A 183 14.27 1.54 7.15
N ARG A 184 13.58 2.41 7.82
CA ARG A 184 14.08 3.57 8.53
C ARG A 184 14.28 3.31 10.02
#